data_1b64c086403e3fd50f2379e9816df9ec
#
_entry.id   1b64c086403e3fd50f2379e9816df9ec
#
_cell.length_a   1.000
_cell.length_b   1.000
_cell.length_c   1.000
_cell.angle_alpha   90.00
_cell.angle_beta   90.00
_cell.angle_gamma   90.00
#
_symmetry.space_group_name_H-M   'P 1'
#
loop_
_entity.id
_entity.type
_entity.pdbx_description
1 polymer ?
#
loop_
_entity_poly.entity_id
_entity_poly.type
_entity_poly.pdbx_seq_one_letter_code
_entity_poly.pdbx_strand_id
1 'polypeptide(L)'
;TGSESQPVENLLEIYRRLAPDYITVTVVDPIQNPTFAQQFTSESLSVNSVIVTNEDGSRYRVIDQYDMYEFGYTSSYQLTLRSFIGEQKLTNAISFVTADEINNAYFLTGHQEASVSDLSYLVDYIEGENLVVDSISLTDMDKLKQGDILIIAAPQTDLSEDERVAIRSFLENGG
;
A
#
# COMPACT_ATOMS: atom_id res chain seq x y z
N THR A 1 19.84 -15.60 -13.44
CA THR A 1 18.91 -14.89 -14.36
C THR A 1 17.93 -15.92 -14.90
N GLY A 2 16.85 -16.15 -14.18
CA GLY A 2 15.82 -17.11 -14.57
C GLY A 2 14.72 -16.44 -15.39
N SER A 3 13.91 -17.23 -16.08
CA SER A 3 12.75 -16.78 -16.87
C SER A 3 11.70 -16.03 -16.04
N GLU A 4 11.80 -16.03 -14.72
CA GLU A 4 10.89 -15.38 -13.77
C GLU A 4 11.08 -13.86 -13.68
N SER A 5 12.25 -13.32 -14.05
CA SER A 5 12.50 -11.88 -14.10
C SER A 5 11.93 -11.22 -15.36
N GLN A 6 11.73 -11.98 -16.42
CA GLN A 6 11.37 -11.47 -17.73
C GLN A 6 10.06 -10.66 -17.76
N PRO A 7 8.98 -11.05 -17.07
CA PRO A 7 7.75 -10.26 -17.04
C PRO A 7 7.94 -8.88 -16.40
N VAL A 8 8.71 -8.78 -15.32
CA VAL A 8 8.98 -7.53 -14.61
C VAL A 8 9.84 -6.61 -15.46
N GLU A 9 10.94 -7.13 -16.03
CA GLU A 9 11.84 -6.38 -16.92
C GLU A 9 11.10 -5.83 -18.14
N ASN A 10 10.27 -6.65 -18.79
CA ASN A 10 9.46 -6.25 -19.93
C ASN A 10 8.47 -5.15 -19.56
N LEU A 11 7.82 -5.26 -18.39
CA LEU A 11 6.88 -4.29 -17.89
C LEU A 11 7.55 -2.94 -17.65
N LEU A 12 8.68 -2.91 -16.95
CA LEU A 12 9.45 -1.68 -16.68
C LEU A 12 9.94 -1.02 -17.99
N GLU A 13 10.35 -1.80 -18.97
CA GLU A 13 10.75 -1.29 -20.28
C GLU A 13 9.57 -0.66 -21.04
N ILE A 14 8.36 -1.22 -20.92
CA ILE A 14 7.13 -0.65 -21.49
C ILE A 14 6.86 0.72 -20.87
N TYR A 15 6.87 0.84 -19.54
CA TYR A 15 6.64 2.11 -18.85
C TYR A 15 7.67 3.16 -19.21
N ARG A 16 8.96 2.81 -19.20
CA ARG A 16 10.06 3.70 -19.61
C ARG A 16 9.87 4.24 -21.03
N ARG A 17 9.40 3.38 -21.95
CA ARG A 17 9.16 3.76 -23.34
C ARG A 17 7.92 4.63 -23.54
N LEU A 18 6.86 4.37 -22.75
CA LEU A 18 5.60 5.13 -22.87
C LEU A 18 5.69 6.52 -22.25
N ALA A 19 6.51 6.70 -21.22
CA ALA A 19 6.65 7.95 -20.49
C ALA A 19 8.14 8.30 -20.22
N PRO A 20 8.99 8.46 -21.27
CA PRO A 20 10.43 8.61 -21.12
C PRO A 20 10.85 9.89 -20.39
N ASP A 21 10.02 10.92 -20.41
CA ASP A 21 10.29 12.21 -19.75
C ASP A 21 9.88 12.20 -18.26
N TYR A 22 9.13 11.17 -17.82
CA TYR A 22 8.57 11.08 -16.47
C TYR A 22 9.06 9.86 -15.71
N ILE A 23 9.46 8.79 -16.39
CA ILE A 23 9.84 7.53 -15.75
C ILE A 23 11.29 7.19 -16.07
N THR A 24 12.10 7.14 -15.02
CA THR A 24 13.47 6.63 -15.07
C THR A 24 13.54 5.28 -14.39
N VAL A 25 14.10 4.29 -15.06
CA VAL A 25 14.32 2.95 -14.50
C VAL A 25 15.82 2.76 -14.26
N THR A 26 16.17 2.46 -13.01
CA THR A 26 17.55 2.16 -12.59
C THR A 26 17.62 0.75 -12.04
N VAL A 27 18.53 -0.05 -12.55
CA VAL A 27 18.78 -1.40 -12.02
C VAL A 27 19.86 -1.31 -10.94
N VAL A 28 19.55 -1.78 -9.75
CA VAL A 28 20.47 -1.80 -8.61
C VAL A 28 20.88 -3.24 -8.31
N ASP A 29 22.20 -3.50 -8.32
CA ASP A 29 22.75 -4.78 -7.90
C ASP A 29 22.85 -4.81 -6.36
N PRO A 30 22.10 -5.70 -5.67
CA PRO A 30 22.11 -5.76 -4.22
C PRO A 30 23.45 -6.26 -3.65
N ILE A 31 24.28 -6.92 -4.43
CA ILE A 31 25.62 -7.34 -3.99
C ILE A 31 26.56 -6.14 -3.93
N GLN A 32 26.45 -5.22 -4.90
CA GLN A 32 27.26 -4.01 -4.93
C GLN A 32 26.71 -2.91 -4.04
N ASN A 33 25.40 -2.90 -3.78
CA ASN A 33 24.71 -1.89 -2.99
C ASN A 33 23.83 -2.54 -1.88
N PRO A 34 24.42 -3.24 -0.90
CA PRO A 34 23.66 -4.06 0.05
C PRO A 34 22.76 -3.26 0.99
N THR A 35 23.00 -1.97 1.15
CA THR A 35 22.21 -1.08 2.01
C THR A 35 21.17 -0.26 1.26
N PHE A 36 21.09 -0.40 -0.08
CA PHE A 36 20.19 0.44 -0.87
C PHE A 36 18.71 0.23 -0.47
N ALA A 37 18.26 -1.02 -0.42
CA ALA A 37 16.88 -1.35 -0.06
C ALA A 37 16.51 -0.94 1.37
N GLN A 38 17.48 -0.93 2.30
CA GLN A 38 17.27 -0.57 3.71
C GLN A 38 16.84 0.89 3.91
N GLN A 39 16.99 1.75 2.89
CA GLN A 39 16.49 3.12 2.92
C GLN A 39 14.96 3.18 2.78
N PHE A 40 14.34 2.12 2.27
CA PHE A 40 12.92 2.07 1.93
C PHE A 40 12.15 1.02 2.74
N THR A 41 12.82 -0.01 3.25
CA THR A 41 12.19 -1.06 4.04
C THR A 41 13.19 -1.71 5.00
N SER A 42 12.69 -2.20 6.13
CA SER A 42 13.44 -3.07 7.05
C SER A 42 13.38 -4.55 6.66
N GLU A 43 12.53 -4.90 5.72
CA GLU A 43 12.34 -6.28 5.25
C GLU A 43 13.38 -6.67 4.20
N SER A 44 13.66 -7.96 4.11
CA SER A 44 14.51 -8.50 3.06
C SER A 44 13.72 -8.64 1.78
N LEU A 45 14.15 -7.96 0.72
CA LEU A 45 13.51 -8.02 -0.58
C LEU A 45 14.04 -9.18 -1.42
N SER A 46 13.14 -9.80 -2.17
CA SER A 46 13.46 -10.79 -3.19
C SER A 46 14.19 -10.14 -4.37
N VAL A 47 14.94 -10.93 -5.12
CA VAL A 47 15.54 -10.48 -6.39
C VAL A 47 14.43 -10.07 -7.36
N ASN A 48 14.61 -8.99 -8.11
CA ASN A 48 13.64 -8.39 -9.03
C ASN A 48 12.43 -7.71 -8.34
N SER A 49 12.52 -7.38 -7.05
CA SER A 49 11.62 -6.44 -6.41
C SER A 49 11.80 -5.05 -7.01
N VAL A 50 10.73 -4.25 -7.00
CA VAL A 50 10.71 -2.90 -7.56
C VAL A 50 10.44 -1.89 -6.45
N ILE A 51 11.23 -0.82 -6.44
CA ILE A 51 11.00 0.33 -5.57
C ILE A 51 10.61 1.50 -6.48
N VAL A 52 9.40 2.02 -6.29
CA VAL A 52 8.89 3.18 -7.02
C VAL A 52 9.00 4.39 -6.10
N THR A 53 9.62 5.47 -6.58
CA THR A 53 9.76 6.72 -5.82
C THR A 53 9.32 7.92 -6.66
N ASN A 54 8.89 9.00 -6.00
CA ASN A 54 8.86 10.32 -6.65
C ASN A 54 10.29 10.89 -6.81
N GLU A 55 10.42 12.03 -7.44
CA GLU A 55 11.71 12.63 -7.82
C GLU A 55 12.63 12.89 -6.61
N ASP A 56 12.09 13.37 -5.49
CA ASP A 56 12.84 13.70 -4.28
C ASP A 56 12.99 12.52 -3.29
N GLY A 57 12.37 11.36 -3.59
CA GLY A 57 12.39 10.17 -2.73
C GLY A 57 11.55 10.27 -1.45
N SER A 58 10.76 11.34 -1.29
CA SER A 58 9.91 11.55 -0.11
C SER A 58 8.72 10.60 -0.05
N ARG A 59 8.26 10.13 -1.20
CA ARG A 59 7.21 9.12 -1.32
C ARG A 59 7.73 7.93 -2.10
N TYR A 60 7.45 6.75 -1.60
CA TYR A 60 7.86 5.51 -2.26
C TYR A 60 6.88 4.37 -1.98
N ARG A 61 6.93 3.35 -2.82
CA ARG A 61 6.30 2.04 -2.64
C ARG A 61 7.32 0.95 -2.95
N VAL A 62 7.36 -0.05 -2.10
CA VAL A 62 8.16 -1.25 -2.30
C VAL A 62 7.23 -2.37 -2.76
N ILE A 63 7.58 -3.02 -3.85
CA ILE A 63 6.82 -4.13 -4.42
C ILE A 63 7.77 -5.33 -4.46
N ASP A 64 7.59 -6.29 -3.57
CA ASP A 64 8.37 -7.52 -3.65
C ASP A 64 8.02 -8.30 -4.91
N GLN A 65 8.95 -9.07 -5.43
CA GLN A 65 8.72 -9.87 -6.63
C GLN A 65 7.50 -10.76 -6.50
N TYR A 66 7.30 -11.38 -5.35
CA TYR A 66 6.17 -12.30 -5.14
C TYR A 66 4.82 -11.60 -5.11
N ASP A 67 4.76 -10.32 -4.72
CA ASP A 67 3.54 -9.50 -4.72
C ASP A 67 3.05 -9.17 -6.14
N MET A 68 3.90 -9.38 -7.14
CA MET A 68 3.52 -9.21 -8.55
C MET A 68 2.83 -10.43 -9.15
N TYR A 69 2.60 -11.47 -8.35
CA TYR A 69 1.99 -12.71 -8.79
C TYR A 69 0.85 -13.14 -7.89
N GLU A 70 -0.23 -13.57 -8.49
CA GLU A 70 -1.31 -14.25 -7.78
C GLU A 70 -1.07 -15.75 -7.78
N PHE A 71 -1.18 -16.35 -6.61
CA PHE A 71 -1.11 -17.78 -6.41
C PHE A 71 -2.48 -18.34 -6.02
N GLY A 72 -2.72 -19.58 -6.32
CA GLY A 72 -3.93 -20.29 -5.90
C GLY A 72 -3.66 -21.76 -5.75
N TYR A 73 -4.65 -22.48 -5.24
CA TYR A 73 -4.56 -23.92 -5.06
C TYR A 73 -5.29 -24.66 -6.19
N THR A 74 -4.71 -25.73 -6.65
CA THR A 74 -5.37 -26.71 -7.53
C THR A 74 -6.40 -27.52 -6.73
N SER A 75 -7.21 -28.32 -7.43
CA SER A 75 -8.13 -29.28 -6.78
C SER A 75 -7.42 -30.33 -5.91
N SER A 76 -6.11 -30.55 -6.13
CA SER A 76 -5.25 -31.42 -5.32
C SER A 76 -4.46 -30.64 -4.24
N TYR A 77 -4.88 -29.42 -3.89
CA TYR A 77 -4.25 -28.55 -2.89
C TYR A 77 -2.78 -28.22 -3.17
N GLN A 78 -2.36 -28.22 -4.42
CA GLN A 78 -1.02 -27.79 -4.80
C GLN A 78 -1.03 -26.30 -5.13
N LEU A 79 -0.07 -25.54 -4.58
CA LEU A 79 0.12 -24.12 -4.92
C LEU A 79 0.48 -23.98 -6.39
N THR A 80 -0.18 -23.09 -7.10
CA THR A 80 0.08 -22.81 -8.51
C THR A 80 -0.01 -21.31 -8.77
N LEU A 81 0.82 -20.83 -9.70
CA LEU A 81 0.74 -19.48 -10.21
C LEU A 81 -0.53 -19.33 -11.04
N ARG A 82 -1.33 -18.30 -10.74
CA ARG A 82 -2.57 -17.97 -11.47
C ARG A 82 -2.36 -16.86 -12.49
N SER A 83 -1.82 -15.74 -12.05
CA SER A 83 -1.65 -14.56 -12.91
C SER A 83 -0.44 -13.72 -12.50
N PHE A 84 0.06 -12.94 -13.44
CA PHE A 84 0.99 -11.84 -13.20
C PHE A 84 0.19 -10.55 -13.10
N ILE A 85 0.25 -9.90 -11.95
CA ILE A 85 -0.47 -8.65 -11.61
C ILE A 85 0.47 -7.45 -11.46
N GLY A 86 1.69 -7.58 -11.97
CA GLY A 86 2.73 -6.55 -11.84
C GLY A 86 2.33 -5.20 -12.45
N GLU A 87 1.52 -5.20 -13.54
CA GLU A 87 1.00 -3.96 -14.13
C GLU A 87 0.12 -3.20 -13.14
N GLN A 88 -0.82 -3.88 -12.49
CA GLN A 88 -1.70 -3.27 -11.48
C GLN A 88 -0.88 -2.72 -10.31
N LYS A 89 0.04 -3.53 -9.76
CA LYS A 89 0.90 -3.13 -8.64
C LYS A 89 1.77 -1.92 -8.99
N LEU A 90 2.39 -1.91 -10.17
CA LEU A 90 3.24 -0.82 -10.61
C LEU A 90 2.44 0.46 -10.90
N THR A 91 1.27 0.35 -11.55
CA THR A 91 0.38 1.49 -11.81
C THR A 91 -0.10 2.12 -10.50
N ASN A 92 -0.51 1.30 -9.52
CA ASN A 92 -0.93 1.78 -8.21
C ASN A 92 0.24 2.48 -7.48
N ALA A 93 1.44 1.91 -7.52
CA ALA A 93 2.61 2.52 -6.91
C ALA A 93 2.97 3.88 -7.56
N ILE A 94 2.92 3.97 -8.89
CA ILE A 94 3.14 5.23 -9.61
C ILE A 94 2.07 6.26 -9.22
N SER A 95 0.80 5.88 -9.21
CA SER A 95 -0.30 6.76 -8.81
C SER A 95 -0.12 7.28 -7.38
N PHE A 96 0.32 6.43 -6.46
CA PHE A 96 0.61 6.81 -5.08
C PHE A 96 1.74 7.85 -4.98
N VAL A 97 2.88 7.60 -5.63
CA VAL A 97 4.04 8.51 -5.49
C VAL A 97 3.87 9.83 -6.22
N THR A 98 2.94 9.90 -7.20
CA THR A 98 2.64 11.09 -7.99
C THR A 98 1.37 11.82 -7.56
N ALA A 99 0.61 11.29 -6.60
CA ALA A 99 -0.62 11.92 -6.14
C ALA A 99 -0.33 13.28 -5.47
N ASP A 100 -1.14 14.29 -5.77
CA ASP A 100 -1.05 15.59 -5.10
C ASP A 100 -1.42 15.46 -3.62
N GLU A 101 -2.49 14.73 -3.33
CA GLU A 101 -2.98 14.42 -1.98
C GLU A 101 -3.17 12.91 -1.81
N ILE A 102 -2.92 12.43 -0.60
CA ILE A 102 -3.17 11.04 -0.21
C ILE A 102 -4.18 11.08 0.92
N ASN A 103 -5.26 10.34 0.75
CA ASN A 103 -6.26 10.13 1.79
C ASN A 103 -5.80 9.05 2.76
N ASN A 104 -6.27 9.12 3.99
CA ASN A 104 -5.96 8.17 5.03
C ASN A 104 -7.17 7.28 5.34
N ALA A 105 -6.90 6.06 5.76
CA ALA A 105 -7.87 5.17 6.35
C ALA A 105 -7.52 5.02 7.85
N TYR A 106 -8.32 5.61 8.70
CA TYR A 106 -8.10 5.62 10.13
C TYR A 106 -8.92 4.55 10.84
N PHE A 107 -8.25 3.65 11.54
CA PHE A 107 -8.91 2.72 12.46
C PHE A 107 -9.20 3.43 13.79
N LEU A 108 -10.49 3.48 14.13
CA LEU A 108 -10.90 4.02 15.42
C LEU A 108 -10.34 3.20 16.57
N THR A 109 -9.92 3.88 17.64
CA THR A 109 -9.44 3.27 18.88
C THR A 109 -10.12 3.91 20.09
N GLY A 110 -10.27 3.14 21.17
CA GLY A 110 -10.83 3.62 22.44
C GLY A 110 -12.02 2.80 22.96
N HIS A 111 -12.65 1.98 22.09
CA HIS A 111 -13.83 1.18 22.42
C HIS A 111 -13.55 -0.34 22.31
N GLN A 112 -12.26 -0.74 22.49
CA GLN A 112 -11.80 -2.12 22.38
C GLN A 112 -12.08 -2.71 21.00
N GLU A 113 -11.93 -1.91 19.96
CA GLU A 113 -11.99 -2.33 18.56
C GLU A 113 -10.85 -3.30 18.22
N ALA A 114 -11.02 -4.04 17.13
CA ALA A 114 -9.92 -4.79 16.54
C ALA A 114 -8.83 -3.82 16.08
N SER A 115 -7.59 -4.12 16.43
CA SER A 115 -6.43 -3.28 16.11
C SER A 115 -6.00 -3.44 14.64
N VAL A 116 -5.24 -2.49 14.14
CA VAL A 116 -4.60 -2.55 12.81
C VAL A 116 -3.81 -3.86 12.65
N SER A 117 -3.10 -4.30 13.70
CA SER A 117 -2.32 -5.55 13.68
C SER A 117 -3.19 -6.81 13.61
N ASP A 118 -4.41 -6.79 14.14
CA ASP A 118 -5.34 -7.92 14.06
C ASP A 118 -5.97 -8.07 12.67
N LEU A 119 -5.93 -7.00 11.88
CA LEU A 119 -6.57 -6.91 10.57
C LEU A 119 -5.55 -6.72 9.42
N SER A 120 -4.36 -7.32 9.54
CA SER A 120 -3.25 -7.14 8.61
C SER A 120 -3.63 -7.33 7.14
N TYR A 121 -4.42 -8.36 6.79
CA TYR A 121 -4.90 -8.57 5.41
C TYR A 121 -5.78 -7.42 4.88
N LEU A 122 -6.61 -6.83 5.75
CA LEU A 122 -7.42 -5.66 5.37
C LEU A 122 -6.53 -4.43 5.19
N VAL A 123 -5.54 -4.27 6.05
CA VAL A 123 -4.55 -3.19 5.96
C VAL A 123 -3.79 -3.27 4.63
N ASP A 124 -3.23 -4.44 4.31
CA ASP A 124 -2.52 -4.68 3.04
C ASP A 124 -3.41 -4.35 1.82
N TYR A 125 -4.69 -4.70 1.90
CA TYR A 125 -5.66 -4.39 0.83
C TYR A 125 -5.90 -2.88 0.71
N ILE A 126 -6.13 -2.19 1.83
CA ILE A 126 -6.38 -0.73 1.86
C ILE A 126 -5.15 0.04 1.36
N GLU A 127 -3.95 -0.35 1.79
CA GLU A 127 -2.70 0.25 1.31
C GLU A 127 -2.47 -0.01 -0.18
N GLY A 128 -2.92 -1.17 -0.68
CA GLY A 128 -2.93 -1.48 -2.10
C GLY A 128 -3.82 -0.57 -2.95
N GLU A 129 -4.82 0.07 -2.33
CA GLU A 129 -5.72 1.06 -2.95
C GLU A 129 -5.23 2.51 -2.79
N ASN A 130 -3.93 2.69 -2.50
CA ASN A 130 -3.26 3.99 -2.37
C ASN A 130 -3.71 4.85 -1.18
N LEU A 131 -4.24 4.23 -0.14
CA LEU A 131 -4.51 4.89 1.13
C LEU A 131 -3.34 4.69 2.10
N VAL A 132 -3.20 5.60 3.06
CA VAL A 132 -2.31 5.42 4.21
C VAL A 132 -3.15 4.96 5.39
N VAL A 133 -2.74 3.85 6.02
CA VAL A 133 -3.44 3.32 7.19
C VAL A 133 -2.80 3.82 8.47
N ASP A 134 -3.63 4.33 9.40
CA ASP A 134 -3.22 4.74 10.73
C ASP A 134 -4.36 4.50 11.74
N SER A 135 -4.12 4.74 12.99
CA SER A 135 -5.11 4.68 14.07
C SER A 135 -5.46 6.07 14.57
N ILE A 136 -6.72 6.28 14.94
CA ILE A 136 -7.19 7.56 15.49
C ILE A 136 -8.07 7.33 16.70
N SER A 137 -7.95 8.21 17.69
CA SER A 137 -8.93 8.28 18.79
C SER A 137 -9.98 9.35 18.50
N LEU A 138 -11.16 9.24 19.11
CA LEU A 138 -12.22 10.24 18.94
C LEU A 138 -11.87 11.61 19.51
N THR A 139 -10.85 11.72 20.36
CA THR A 139 -10.29 13.00 20.81
C THR A 139 -9.49 13.74 19.73
N ASP A 140 -9.11 13.04 18.69
CA ASP A 140 -8.25 13.53 17.59
C ASP A 140 -9.02 13.68 16.26
N MET A 141 -10.34 13.68 16.29
CA MET A 141 -11.20 13.75 15.10
C MET A 141 -11.00 15.03 14.27
N ASP A 142 -10.44 16.07 14.84
CA ASP A 142 -10.05 17.31 14.15
C ASP A 142 -8.89 17.10 13.15
N LYS A 143 -8.18 15.98 13.24
CA LYS A 143 -7.13 15.60 12.28
C LYS A 143 -7.70 15.02 10.98
N LEU A 144 -8.95 14.52 10.99
CA LEU A 144 -9.59 13.97 9.81
C LEU A 144 -9.88 15.05 8.78
N LYS A 145 -9.63 14.73 7.52
CA LYS A 145 -9.85 15.62 6.38
C LYS A 145 -10.98 15.08 5.52
N GLN A 146 -11.47 15.93 4.63
CA GLN A 146 -12.37 15.49 3.58
C GLN A 146 -11.70 14.43 2.69
N GLY A 147 -12.40 13.33 2.47
CA GLY A 147 -11.90 12.20 1.69
C GLY A 147 -11.14 11.14 2.50
N ASP A 148 -10.84 11.39 3.79
CA ASP A 148 -10.34 10.34 4.68
C ASP A 148 -11.45 9.31 4.97
N ILE A 149 -11.06 8.10 5.36
CA ILE A 149 -11.97 7.01 5.71
C ILE A 149 -11.83 6.73 7.21
N LEU A 150 -12.96 6.64 7.92
CA LEU A 150 -12.99 6.19 9.30
C LEU A 150 -13.50 4.74 9.38
N ILE A 151 -12.68 3.84 9.92
CA ILE A 151 -13.00 2.43 10.10
C ILE A 151 -13.25 2.15 11.58
N ILE A 152 -14.44 1.67 11.90
CA ILE A 152 -14.83 1.26 13.25
C ILE A 152 -14.96 -0.27 13.26
N ALA A 153 -13.94 -0.96 13.72
CA ALA A 153 -13.79 -2.40 13.60
C ALA A 153 -14.22 -3.13 14.88
N ALA A 154 -15.48 -3.60 14.92
CA ALA A 154 -16.03 -4.42 16.01
C ALA A 154 -15.86 -3.80 17.42
N PRO A 155 -16.38 -2.59 17.68
CA PRO A 155 -16.30 -1.96 19.00
C PRO A 155 -17.01 -2.84 20.05
N GLN A 156 -16.42 -2.95 21.24
CA GLN A 156 -16.99 -3.74 22.35
C GLN A 156 -17.76 -2.87 23.35
N THR A 157 -17.62 -1.56 23.27
CA THR A 157 -18.34 -0.59 24.09
C THR A 157 -19.03 0.45 23.22
N ASP A 158 -20.13 1.01 23.71
CA ASP A 158 -20.89 2.03 23.00
C ASP A 158 -20.14 3.36 22.91
N LEU A 159 -20.38 4.07 21.82
CA LEU A 159 -19.91 5.44 21.63
C LEU A 159 -20.74 6.41 22.49
N SER A 160 -20.09 7.35 23.14
CA SER A 160 -20.74 8.45 23.84
C SER A 160 -21.50 9.36 22.86
N GLU A 161 -22.35 10.25 23.41
CA GLU A 161 -23.11 11.21 22.57
C GLU A 161 -22.17 12.19 21.87
N ASP A 162 -21.14 12.68 22.56
CA ASP A 162 -20.16 13.61 21.98
C ASP A 162 -19.38 12.97 20.84
N GLU A 163 -19.03 11.69 20.97
CA GLU A 163 -18.36 10.91 19.95
C GLU A 163 -19.25 10.68 18.72
N ARG A 164 -20.52 10.37 18.94
CA ARG A 164 -21.49 10.24 17.83
C ARG A 164 -21.68 11.56 17.09
N VAL A 165 -21.66 12.68 17.80
CA VAL A 165 -21.73 14.02 17.18
C VAL A 165 -20.48 14.28 16.35
N ALA A 166 -19.28 13.93 16.84
CA ALA A 166 -18.03 14.11 16.12
C ALA A 166 -17.99 13.28 14.81
N ILE A 167 -18.39 12.00 14.88
CA ILE A 167 -18.48 11.13 13.69
C ILE A 167 -19.50 11.68 12.69
N ARG A 168 -20.66 12.12 13.15
CA ARG A 168 -21.69 12.73 12.27
C ARG A 168 -21.14 13.96 11.57
N SER A 169 -20.47 14.84 12.31
CA SER A 169 -19.85 16.03 11.73
C SER A 169 -18.81 15.69 10.66
N PHE A 170 -17.99 14.66 10.88
CA PHE A 170 -17.04 14.17 9.89
C PHE A 170 -17.75 13.72 8.61
N LEU A 171 -18.78 12.89 8.72
CA LEU A 171 -19.57 12.41 7.58
C LEU A 171 -20.27 13.53 6.82
N GLU A 172 -20.83 14.53 7.53
CA GLU A 172 -21.49 15.69 6.91
C GLU A 172 -20.50 16.60 6.16
N ASN A 173 -19.22 16.56 6.52
CA ASN A 173 -18.14 17.31 5.87
C ASN A 173 -17.43 16.52 4.76
N GLY A 174 -17.92 15.35 4.37
CA GLY A 174 -17.44 14.58 3.24
C GLY A 174 -16.35 13.55 3.58
N GLY A 175 -16.43 13.02 4.82
CA GLY A 175 -15.67 11.85 5.24
C GLY A 175 -16.34 10.54 4.81
#